data_57a05539a9308a65d182d7556c41e43e
#
_entry.id   57a05539a9308a65d182d7556c41e43e
#
_cell.length_a   1.000
_cell.length_b   1.000
_cell.length_c   1.000
_cell.angle_alpha   90.00
_cell.angle_beta   90.00
_cell.angle_gamma   90.00
#
_symmetry.space_group_name_H-M   'P 1'
#
loop_
_entity.id
_entity.type
_entity.pdbx_description
1 polymer ?
#
loop_
_entity_poly.entity_id
_entity_poly.type
_entity_poly.pdbx_seq_one_letter_code
_entity_poly.pdbx_strand_id
1 'polypeptide(L)'
;METRQINVVGKMVEIAEGATFADVAKHFSGTVNGPIMLARQKNKLRELHQKIRTCDDVTFYGIENDEAMRVYRRGVLILMTKAVYELWGSESLVVVEHSLQKNLYCEIRKPEMEMTEEVLAKIEGKMREYVAADLPICKRTMRKEDAREIARRQGMPDKDELFRYRRASNVNLYELDGFYDYFYGYMPASTGDLKVFSLMAYENGFLIRFPDQKNPEVLREFSNPKKISSVFLEQMHWCQLMGVKNVAELNHTLTQGKFGDLIRINEALHEKKIAEIADMIHQRLDKVRVVLIAGPSSSGKTSFANRLCIQLQVLGIQPHKISLDDYFVERDKTPVDENGKRNYEHIQALDLPLLNDDLKKMIAGELVDLPTYNFVTGKREYNGNRIQAKKGEILVLEGIHGLNDMLTSEIPAEQKFKIFISAMTQLNVDDHNRISTSDSRLIRRIVRDYQFRGRDAAETIRTWNDVTDGEAENIFPYQENADAIFNSATIYELSVLKQYAEPQLFAIGEDQPEYITAKRLIKFLGYFLAAPGTEIPNNSLIKEFVGGSCFKV
;
A
#
# COMPACT_ATOMS: atom_id res chain seq x y z
N MET A 1 -7.55 43.17 20.58
CA MET A 1 -6.82 42.13 19.81
C MET A 1 -7.28 42.30 18.38
N GLU A 2 -6.36 42.35 17.46
CA GLU A 2 -6.74 42.38 16.05
C GLU A 2 -7.42 41.05 15.70
N THR A 3 -8.56 41.12 15.02
CA THR A 3 -9.32 39.98 14.55
C THR A 3 -9.36 40.00 13.03
N ARG A 4 -9.54 38.84 12.44
CA ARG A 4 -9.71 38.67 10.99
C ARG A 4 -10.79 37.64 10.69
N GLN A 5 -11.42 37.75 9.53
CA GLN A 5 -12.42 36.81 9.09
C GLN A 5 -11.81 35.79 8.15
N ILE A 6 -12.19 34.50 8.35
CA ILE A 6 -11.85 33.38 7.47
C ILE A 6 -13.11 32.59 7.14
N ASN A 7 -13.15 31.99 5.96
CA ASN A 7 -14.21 31.06 5.60
C ASN A 7 -13.82 29.64 6.05
N VAL A 8 -14.65 29.05 6.90
CA VAL A 8 -14.46 27.67 7.39
C VAL A 8 -15.69 26.87 7.01
N VAL A 9 -15.52 25.93 6.08
CA VAL A 9 -16.60 25.03 5.60
C VAL A 9 -17.86 25.85 5.20
N GLY A 10 -17.68 26.96 4.48
CA GLY A 10 -18.77 27.83 4.01
C GLY A 10 -19.31 28.80 5.05
N LYS A 11 -18.76 28.85 6.27
CA LYS A 11 -19.16 29.82 7.33
C LYS A 11 -18.04 30.83 7.55
N MET A 12 -18.39 32.10 7.59
CA MET A 12 -17.45 33.16 7.98
C MET A 12 -17.25 33.14 9.50
N VAL A 13 -16.00 33.01 9.93
CA VAL A 13 -15.60 32.93 11.34
C VAL A 13 -14.60 34.03 11.64
N GLU A 14 -14.84 34.79 12.72
CA GLU A 14 -13.89 35.77 13.23
C GLU A 14 -12.87 35.05 14.13
N ILE A 15 -11.60 35.23 13.84
CA ILE A 15 -10.50 34.64 14.60
C ILE A 15 -9.54 35.69 15.12
N ALA A 16 -8.97 35.46 16.30
CA ALA A 16 -7.94 36.34 16.86
C ALA A 16 -6.63 36.18 16.05
N GLU A 17 -5.83 37.20 16.00
CA GLU A 17 -4.50 37.11 15.43
C GLU A 17 -3.65 36.07 16.19
N GLY A 18 -3.01 35.17 15.43
CA GLY A 18 -2.21 34.11 15.99
C GLY A 18 -2.98 32.84 16.40
N ALA A 19 -4.30 32.81 16.18
CA ALA A 19 -5.11 31.61 16.40
C ALA A 19 -4.58 30.43 15.59
N THR A 20 -4.63 29.24 16.18
CA THR A 20 -4.26 27.96 15.54
C THR A 20 -5.47 27.33 14.85
N PHE A 21 -5.20 26.36 13.95
CA PHE A 21 -6.29 25.54 13.41
C PHE A 21 -7.02 24.74 14.50
N ALA A 22 -6.32 24.34 15.59
CA ALA A 22 -6.94 23.66 16.73
C ALA A 22 -7.95 24.55 17.47
N ASP A 23 -7.64 25.84 17.64
CA ASP A 23 -8.56 26.78 18.31
C ASP A 23 -9.86 26.93 17.52
N VAL A 24 -9.77 26.96 16.20
CA VAL A 24 -10.94 27.04 15.32
C VAL A 24 -11.68 25.70 15.25
N ALA A 25 -10.96 24.59 15.17
CA ALA A 25 -11.55 23.24 15.07
C ALA A 25 -12.51 22.92 16.22
N LYS A 26 -12.25 23.43 17.43
CA LYS A 26 -13.14 23.25 18.60
C LYS A 26 -14.59 23.69 18.35
N HIS A 27 -14.78 24.67 17.49
CA HIS A 27 -16.12 25.20 17.14
C HIS A 27 -16.78 24.41 15.99
N PHE A 28 -16.07 23.45 15.40
CA PHE A 28 -16.51 22.63 14.27
C PHE A 28 -16.53 21.13 14.60
N SER A 29 -16.39 20.76 15.87
CA SER A 29 -16.61 19.40 16.34
C SER A 29 -18.04 18.96 15.94
N GLY A 30 -18.18 17.82 15.26
CA GLY A 30 -19.47 17.36 14.73
C GLY A 30 -19.79 17.76 13.27
N THR A 31 -18.93 18.55 12.62
CA THR A 31 -19.04 18.79 11.16
C THR A 31 -18.36 17.69 10.33
N VAL A 32 -17.59 16.83 10.97
CA VAL A 32 -16.91 15.66 10.39
C VAL A 32 -17.25 14.43 11.23
N ASN A 33 -17.02 13.26 10.66
CA ASN A 33 -17.22 12.01 11.37
C ASN A 33 -15.99 11.66 12.22
N GLY A 34 -16.13 11.71 13.56
CA GLY A 34 -15.06 11.48 14.52
C GLY A 34 -14.20 12.72 14.82
N PRO A 35 -13.02 12.54 15.43
CA PRO A 35 -12.15 13.63 15.82
C PRO A 35 -11.53 14.32 14.59
N ILE A 36 -11.43 15.66 14.67
CA ILE A 36 -10.74 16.46 13.64
C ILE A 36 -9.23 16.26 13.81
N MET A 37 -8.56 15.76 12.77
CA MET A 37 -7.12 15.46 12.81
C MET A 37 -6.28 16.41 11.96
N LEU A 38 -6.85 16.98 10.91
CA LEU A 38 -6.16 17.86 9.96
C LEU A 38 -7.05 19.02 9.53
N ALA A 39 -6.40 20.10 9.10
CA ALA A 39 -7.02 21.14 8.29
C ALA A 39 -6.44 21.12 6.86
N ARG A 40 -7.25 21.48 5.88
CA ARG A 40 -6.83 21.83 4.52
C ARG A 40 -7.03 23.33 4.31
N GLN A 41 -5.99 23.98 3.81
CA GLN A 41 -6.06 25.36 3.37
C GLN A 41 -5.52 25.45 1.95
N LYS A 42 -6.34 25.79 0.97
CA LYS A 42 -6.08 25.53 -0.46
C LYS A 42 -5.77 24.05 -0.68
N ASN A 43 -4.74 23.73 -1.47
CA ASN A 43 -4.27 22.36 -1.70
C ASN A 43 -3.09 21.98 -0.78
N LYS A 44 -3.11 22.44 0.49
CA LYS A 44 -2.10 22.10 1.49
C LYS A 44 -2.75 21.62 2.78
N LEU A 45 -2.30 20.48 3.26
CA LEU A 45 -2.66 19.99 4.59
C LEU A 45 -1.89 20.75 5.66
N ARG A 46 -2.58 21.00 6.79
CA ARG A 46 -2.07 21.71 7.96
C ARG A 46 -2.30 20.92 9.22
N GLU A 47 -1.28 20.82 10.05
CA GLU A 47 -1.41 20.29 11.40
C GLU A 47 -2.18 21.28 12.27
N LEU A 48 -3.01 20.80 13.15
CA LEU A 48 -3.93 21.65 13.93
C LEU A 48 -3.21 22.64 14.87
N HIS A 49 -1.99 22.31 15.33
CA HIS A 49 -1.19 23.24 16.16
C HIS A 49 -0.61 24.42 15.37
N GLN A 50 -0.68 24.43 14.05
CA GLN A 50 -0.15 25.53 13.24
C GLN A 50 -1.04 26.75 13.33
N LYS A 51 -0.41 27.93 13.34
CA LYS A 51 -1.12 29.22 13.29
C LYS A 51 -1.70 29.46 11.91
N ILE A 52 -2.93 29.97 11.87
CA ILE A 52 -3.57 30.41 10.64
C ILE A 52 -2.93 31.73 10.22
N ARG A 53 -2.31 31.78 9.05
CA ARG A 53 -1.56 32.94 8.57
C ARG A 53 -2.25 33.72 7.44
N THR A 54 -3.15 33.07 6.72
CA THR A 54 -3.85 33.63 5.56
C THR A 54 -5.35 33.53 5.74
N CYS A 55 -6.13 34.33 4.98
CA CYS A 55 -7.60 34.27 5.02
C CYS A 55 -8.20 33.30 4.01
N ASP A 56 -7.39 32.36 3.45
CA ASP A 56 -7.89 31.35 2.54
C ASP A 56 -8.83 30.38 3.23
N ASP A 57 -9.76 29.81 2.46
CA ASP A 57 -10.75 28.85 2.92
C ASP A 57 -10.10 27.67 3.66
N VAL A 58 -10.72 27.29 4.78
CA VAL A 58 -10.29 26.17 5.62
C VAL A 58 -11.36 25.08 5.59
N THR A 59 -10.92 23.84 5.38
CA THR A 59 -11.73 22.64 5.54
C THR A 59 -11.09 21.74 6.58
N PHE A 60 -11.87 21.18 7.50
CA PHE A 60 -11.39 20.20 8.48
C PHE A 60 -11.65 18.77 8.01
N TYR A 61 -10.76 17.87 8.38
CA TYR A 61 -10.84 16.46 8.08
C TYR A 61 -10.85 15.64 9.38
N GLY A 62 -11.90 14.82 9.53
CA GLY A 62 -12.00 13.76 10.51
C GLY A 62 -11.40 12.45 9.99
N ILE A 63 -11.44 11.40 10.80
CA ILE A 63 -10.81 10.10 10.47
C ILE A 63 -11.50 9.33 9.34
N GLU A 64 -12.66 9.78 8.86
CA GLU A 64 -13.27 9.31 7.60
C GLU A 64 -12.39 9.60 6.38
N ASN A 65 -11.55 10.63 6.47
CA ASN A 65 -10.56 10.98 5.46
C ASN A 65 -9.26 10.19 5.67
N ASP A 66 -8.70 9.62 4.61
CA ASP A 66 -7.50 8.77 4.69
C ASP A 66 -6.27 9.49 5.22
N GLU A 67 -6.05 10.76 4.86
CA GLU A 67 -4.91 11.53 5.37
C GLU A 67 -5.06 11.82 6.87
N ALA A 68 -6.27 12.13 7.33
CA ALA A 68 -6.57 12.32 8.74
C ALA A 68 -6.45 10.99 9.54
N MET A 69 -6.90 9.88 8.96
CA MET A 69 -6.71 8.54 9.56
C MET A 69 -5.22 8.17 9.67
N ARG A 70 -4.38 8.58 8.71
CA ARG A 70 -2.92 8.42 8.81
C ARG A 70 -2.33 9.23 9.99
N VAL A 71 -2.88 10.42 10.27
CA VAL A 71 -2.49 11.23 11.44
C VAL A 71 -2.87 10.53 12.73
N TYR A 72 -4.12 10.04 12.82
CA TYR A 72 -4.60 9.28 13.98
C TYR A 72 -3.69 8.09 14.30
N ARG A 73 -3.36 7.27 13.29
CA ARG A 73 -2.49 6.10 13.44
C ARG A 73 -1.09 6.46 13.97
N ARG A 74 -0.49 7.54 13.43
CA ARG A 74 0.82 8.02 13.93
C ARG A 74 0.72 8.52 15.36
N GLY A 75 -0.39 9.17 15.73
CA GLY A 75 -0.67 9.54 17.11
C GLY A 75 -0.70 8.34 18.05
N VAL A 76 -1.40 7.27 17.68
CA VAL A 76 -1.42 6.03 18.49
C VAL A 76 -0.04 5.37 18.53
N LEU A 77 0.74 5.43 17.43
CA LEU A 77 2.11 4.88 17.40
C LEU A 77 3.04 5.61 18.38
N ILE A 78 3.04 6.95 18.43
CA ILE A 78 3.89 7.68 19.38
C ILE A 78 3.48 7.40 20.83
N LEU A 79 2.17 7.20 21.11
CA LEU A 79 1.74 6.77 22.46
C LEU A 79 2.34 5.42 22.81
N MET A 80 2.27 4.46 21.91
CA MET A 80 2.74 3.09 22.12
C MET A 80 4.27 3.06 22.27
N THR A 81 5.02 3.73 21.39
CA THR A 81 6.49 3.76 21.45
C THR A 81 6.99 4.44 22.74
N LYS A 82 6.36 5.57 23.14
CA LYS A 82 6.65 6.22 24.43
C LYS A 82 6.33 5.30 25.61
N ALA A 83 5.17 4.62 25.59
CA ALA A 83 4.78 3.72 26.69
C ALA A 83 5.79 2.58 26.86
N VAL A 84 6.21 1.95 25.77
CA VAL A 84 7.23 0.89 25.79
C VAL A 84 8.57 1.42 26.30
N TYR A 85 8.99 2.60 25.84
CA TYR A 85 10.22 3.25 26.30
C TYR A 85 10.19 3.57 27.80
N GLU A 86 9.08 4.10 28.34
CA GLU A 86 8.94 4.39 29.76
C GLU A 86 8.90 3.13 30.65
N LEU A 87 8.27 2.06 30.15
CA LEU A 87 8.16 0.81 30.91
C LEU A 87 9.47 0.02 30.94
N TRP A 88 10.26 0.03 29.87
CA TRP A 88 11.39 -0.90 29.74
C TRP A 88 12.70 -0.27 29.22
N GLY A 89 12.72 1.03 28.96
CA GLY A 89 13.93 1.76 28.54
C GLY A 89 14.30 1.62 27.08
N SER A 90 15.46 2.18 26.73
CA SER A 90 15.96 2.29 25.34
C SER A 90 16.38 0.96 24.70
N GLU A 91 16.47 -0.13 25.45
CA GLU A 91 16.79 -1.46 24.92
C GLU A 91 15.58 -2.19 24.34
N SER A 92 14.39 -1.61 24.51
CA SER A 92 13.12 -2.19 24.04
C SER A 92 12.76 -1.58 22.68
N LEU A 93 13.24 -2.22 21.61
CA LEU A 93 13.00 -1.75 20.25
C LEU A 93 11.61 -2.15 19.77
N VAL A 94 10.78 -1.16 19.49
CA VAL A 94 9.48 -1.37 18.84
C VAL A 94 9.66 -1.34 17.33
N VAL A 95 9.08 -2.31 16.63
CA VAL A 95 9.09 -2.35 15.16
C VAL A 95 7.67 -2.51 14.63
N VAL A 96 7.27 -1.63 13.76
CA VAL A 96 6.01 -1.73 13.01
C VAL A 96 6.28 -2.49 11.73
N GLU A 97 5.90 -3.77 11.68
CA GLU A 97 6.28 -4.66 10.59
C GLU A 97 5.40 -4.49 9.36
N HIS A 98 4.12 -4.77 9.47
CA HIS A 98 3.20 -4.72 8.34
C HIS A 98 1.77 -4.36 8.75
N SER A 99 0.88 -4.22 7.77
CA SER A 99 -0.53 -3.94 8.02
C SER A 99 -1.38 -5.15 7.65
N LEU A 100 -2.23 -5.57 8.58
CA LEU A 100 -3.25 -6.60 8.38
C LEU A 100 -4.63 -5.99 8.49
N GLN A 101 -5.41 -6.00 7.41
CA GLN A 101 -6.77 -5.43 7.38
C GLN A 101 -6.87 -4.01 7.95
N LYS A 102 -5.91 -3.14 7.57
CA LYS A 102 -5.76 -1.76 8.07
C LYS A 102 -5.34 -1.63 9.55
N ASN A 103 -5.15 -2.71 10.30
CA ASN A 103 -4.45 -2.71 11.60
C ASN A 103 -2.94 -2.81 11.38
N LEU A 104 -2.14 -2.53 12.41
CA LEU A 104 -0.68 -2.62 12.33
C LEU A 104 -0.17 -3.77 13.20
N TYR A 105 0.60 -4.67 12.60
CA TYR A 105 1.34 -5.68 13.32
C TYR A 105 2.67 -5.11 13.78
N CYS A 106 2.95 -5.26 15.07
CA CYS A 106 4.13 -4.73 15.73
C CYS A 106 4.83 -5.82 16.55
N GLU A 107 6.14 -5.70 16.65
CA GLU A 107 6.97 -6.51 17.53
C GLU A 107 7.73 -5.61 18.52
N ILE A 108 7.97 -6.11 19.72
CA ILE A 108 8.90 -5.51 20.67
C ILE A 108 10.11 -6.43 20.74
N ARG A 109 11.24 -5.96 20.21
CA ARG A 109 12.50 -6.70 20.21
C ARG A 109 13.22 -6.41 21.52
N LYS A 110 12.93 -7.21 22.52
CA LYS A 110 13.63 -7.24 23.79
C LYS A 110 13.90 -8.70 24.17
N PRO A 111 15.15 -9.06 24.53
CA PRO A 111 15.45 -10.42 24.99
C PRO A 111 14.50 -10.85 26.12
N GLU A 112 14.02 -12.10 26.05
CA GLU A 112 13.18 -12.75 27.06
C GLU A 112 11.79 -12.12 27.31
N MET A 113 11.31 -11.22 26.42
CA MET A 113 9.97 -10.64 26.54
C MET A 113 8.98 -11.38 25.65
N GLU A 114 8.00 -12.04 26.25
CA GLU A 114 6.85 -12.61 25.53
C GLU A 114 5.68 -11.61 25.50
N MET A 115 4.98 -11.55 24.37
CA MET A 115 3.81 -10.67 24.18
C MET A 115 2.55 -11.30 24.79
N THR A 116 2.47 -11.31 26.12
CA THR A 116 1.29 -11.76 26.84
C THR A 116 0.23 -10.68 26.94
N GLU A 117 -1.02 -11.07 27.22
CA GLU A 117 -2.11 -10.10 27.45
C GLU A 117 -1.80 -9.15 28.61
N GLU A 118 -1.08 -9.60 29.64
CA GLU A 118 -0.66 -8.76 30.77
C GLU A 118 0.34 -7.67 30.35
N VAL A 119 1.29 -8.03 29.47
CA VAL A 119 2.26 -7.06 28.92
C VAL A 119 1.53 -6.03 28.06
N LEU A 120 0.62 -6.47 27.21
CA LEU A 120 -0.17 -5.57 26.38
C LEU A 120 -1.10 -4.67 27.19
N ALA A 121 -1.72 -5.20 28.25
CA ALA A 121 -2.55 -4.41 29.16
C ALA A 121 -1.74 -3.31 29.87
N LYS A 122 -0.48 -3.57 30.26
CA LYS A 122 0.41 -2.55 30.84
C LYS A 122 0.72 -1.44 29.83
N ILE A 123 1.04 -1.80 28.59
CA ILE A 123 1.29 -0.83 27.51
C ILE A 123 0.03 0.00 27.24
N GLU A 124 -1.10 -0.66 27.04
CA GLU A 124 -2.37 0.01 26.76
C GLU A 124 -2.81 0.90 27.93
N GLY A 125 -2.66 0.45 29.16
CA GLY A 125 -2.92 1.25 30.35
C GLY A 125 -2.12 2.55 30.35
N LYS A 126 -0.82 2.46 30.06
CA LYS A 126 0.06 3.63 29.96
C LYS A 126 -0.35 4.58 28.82
N MET A 127 -0.69 4.03 27.67
CA MET A 127 -1.21 4.83 26.56
C MET A 127 -2.52 5.56 26.92
N ARG A 128 -3.42 4.92 27.68
CA ARG A 128 -4.66 5.52 28.19
C ARG A 128 -4.42 6.66 29.16
N GLU A 129 -3.38 6.56 30.00
CA GLU A 129 -2.96 7.67 30.87
C GLU A 129 -2.58 8.91 30.07
N TYR A 130 -1.81 8.75 28.97
CA TYR A 130 -1.45 9.90 28.09
C TYR A 130 -2.67 10.50 27.41
N VAL A 131 -3.62 9.67 26.96
CA VAL A 131 -4.87 10.16 26.36
C VAL A 131 -5.69 10.95 27.38
N ALA A 132 -5.83 10.45 28.61
CA ALA A 132 -6.57 11.13 29.68
C ALA A 132 -5.92 12.46 30.09
N ALA A 133 -4.60 12.55 30.03
CA ALA A 133 -3.84 13.76 30.34
C ALA A 133 -3.85 14.81 29.22
N ASP A 134 -4.33 14.46 28.02
CA ASP A 134 -4.38 15.33 26.81
C ASP A 134 -3.04 16.05 26.54
N LEU A 135 -1.96 15.29 26.51
CA LEU A 135 -0.61 15.82 26.36
C LEU A 135 -0.37 16.41 24.97
N PRO A 136 0.27 17.58 24.84
CA PRO A 136 0.56 18.19 23.54
C PRO A 136 1.63 17.37 22.78
N ILE A 137 1.44 17.21 21.47
CA ILE A 137 2.43 16.63 20.55
C ILE A 137 3.10 17.78 19.80
N CYS A 138 4.33 18.12 20.19
CA CYS A 138 5.04 19.28 19.73
C CYS A 138 6.01 18.97 18.59
N LYS A 139 5.90 19.67 17.48
CA LYS A 139 6.87 19.59 16.39
C LYS A 139 8.12 20.40 16.72
N ARG A 140 9.28 19.77 16.73
CA ARG A 140 10.59 20.38 17.01
C ARG A 140 11.48 20.29 15.77
N THR A 141 11.83 21.43 15.21
CA THR A 141 12.83 21.52 14.12
C THR A 141 14.21 21.68 14.74
N MET A 142 15.13 20.80 14.42
CA MET A 142 16.51 20.83 14.94
C MET A 142 17.51 20.45 13.86
N ARG A 143 18.80 20.69 14.12
CA ARG A 143 19.87 20.25 13.22
C ARG A 143 19.88 18.71 13.13
N LYS A 144 20.27 18.21 12.01
CA LYS A 144 20.33 16.76 11.74
C LYS A 144 21.21 16.02 12.76
N GLU A 145 22.34 16.59 13.14
CA GLU A 145 23.27 16.02 14.12
C GLU A 145 22.66 15.90 15.51
N ASP A 146 21.91 16.93 15.94
CA ASP A 146 21.20 16.93 17.23
C ASP A 146 20.10 15.86 17.23
N ALA A 147 19.37 15.70 16.12
CA ALA A 147 18.36 14.65 15.97
C ALA A 147 18.97 13.23 15.99
N ARG A 148 20.15 13.05 15.39
CA ARG A 148 20.90 11.79 15.44
C ARG A 148 21.35 11.44 16.86
N GLU A 149 21.78 12.42 17.62
CA GLU A 149 22.18 12.21 19.03
C GLU A 149 20.97 11.80 19.89
N ILE A 150 19.80 12.44 19.69
CA ILE A 150 18.56 12.05 20.37
C ILE A 150 18.19 10.61 20.01
N ALA A 151 18.22 10.24 18.72
CA ALA A 151 17.93 8.89 18.27
C ALA A 151 18.83 7.84 18.93
N ARG A 152 20.14 8.09 18.98
CA ARG A 152 21.09 7.19 19.67
C ARG A 152 20.80 7.06 21.17
N ARG A 153 20.52 8.18 21.85
CA ARG A 153 20.21 8.19 23.28
C ARG A 153 18.91 7.43 23.61
N GLN A 154 17.92 7.48 22.71
CA GLN A 154 16.64 6.79 22.87
C GLN A 154 16.63 5.34 22.34
N GLY A 155 17.78 4.82 21.85
CA GLY A 155 17.89 3.46 21.35
C GLY A 155 17.23 3.25 19.97
N MET A 156 17.27 4.26 19.09
CA MET A 156 16.70 4.23 17.74
C MET A 156 17.81 4.28 16.65
N PRO A 157 18.62 3.22 16.50
CA PRO A 157 19.75 3.22 15.56
C PRO A 157 19.30 3.33 14.10
N ASP A 158 18.11 2.83 13.77
CA ASP A 158 17.47 2.94 12.47
C ASP A 158 17.28 4.39 12.03
N LYS A 159 16.87 5.27 12.95
CA LYS A 159 16.68 6.71 12.70
C LYS A 159 18.01 7.46 12.62
N ASP A 160 19.00 7.11 13.45
CA ASP A 160 20.34 7.68 13.35
C ASP A 160 20.91 7.43 11.94
N GLU A 161 20.87 6.19 11.46
CA GLU A 161 21.35 5.86 10.12
C GLU A 161 20.45 6.46 9.01
N LEU A 162 19.12 6.52 9.17
CA LEU A 162 18.23 7.16 8.20
C LEU A 162 18.58 8.63 8.00
N PHE A 163 18.84 9.36 9.09
CA PHE A 163 19.17 10.77 9.02
C PHE A 163 20.53 11.02 8.36
N ARG A 164 21.47 10.08 8.40
CA ARG A 164 22.74 10.16 7.69
C ARG A 164 22.55 10.41 6.19
N TYR A 165 21.54 9.78 5.57
CA TYR A 165 21.27 9.89 4.14
C TYR A 165 20.37 11.07 3.76
N ARG A 166 19.87 11.83 4.73
CA ARG A 166 19.07 13.03 4.42
C ARG A 166 19.91 14.17 3.89
N ARG A 167 19.44 14.78 2.81
CA ARG A 167 20.08 15.96 2.20
C ARG A 167 19.84 17.23 3.02
N ALA A 168 18.67 17.34 3.69
CA ALA A 168 18.32 18.51 4.50
C ALA A 168 19.20 18.61 5.76
N SER A 169 19.62 19.82 6.10
CA SER A 169 20.40 20.10 7.31
C SER A 169 19.57 20.02 8.60
N ASN A 170 18.24 20.16 8.48
CA ASN A 170 17.32 20.12 9.60
C ASN A 170 16.36 18.93 9.49
N VAL A 171 15.94 18.42 10.65
CA VAL A 171 14.95 17.36 10.82
C VAL A 171 13.84 17.86 11.74
N ASN A 172 12.60 17.47 11.44
CA ASN A 172 11.48 17.71 12.33
C ASN A 172 11.22 16.44 13.13
N LEU A 173 11.46 16.47 14.43
CA LEU A 173 11.00 15.45 15.37
C LEU A 173 9.69 15.88 16.00
N TYR A 174 8.97 14.93 16.56
CA TYR A 174 7.80 15.20 17.39
C TYR A 174 8.12 14.81 18.82
N GLU A 175 7.84 15.73 19.73
CA GLU A 175 8.04 15.60 21.18
C GLU A 175 6.70 15.34 21.85
N LEU A 176 6.65 14.31 22.67
CA LEU A 176 5.55 13.99 23.57
C LEU A 176 6.11 13.85 24.97
N ASP A 177 5.98 14.88 25.81
CA ASP A 177 6.40 14.89 27.19
C ASP A 177 7.82 14.31 27.39
N GLY A 178 8.82 14.96 26.76
CA GLY A 178 10.23 14.61 26.82
C GLY A 178 10.69 13.41 25.97
N PHE A 179 9.75 12.64 25.41
CA PHE A 179 10.05 11.59 24.43
C PHE A 179 10.01 12.15 23.01
N TYR A 180 11.02 11.83 22.20
CA TYR A 180 11.13 12.30 20.82
C TYR A 180 11.00 11.13 19.86
N ASP A 181 10.23 11.33 18.79
CA ASP A 181 10.16 10.37 17.70
C ASP A 181 10.11 11.07 16.34
N TYR A 182 10.35 10.31 15.29
CA TYR A 182 10.33 10.79 13.93
C TYR A 182 9.18 10.17 13.13
N PHE A 183 8.34 11.05 12.55
CA PHE A 183 7.32 10.65 11.59
C PHE A 183 7.41 11.53 10.35
N TYR A 184 7.41 10.90 9.17
CA TYR A 184 7.51 11.67 7.91
C TYR A 184 6.19 12.33 7.48
N GLY A 185 5.07 12.02 8.16
CA GLY A 185 3.75 12.62 7.94
C GLY A 185 3.38 13.68 8.97
N TYR A 186 2.11 14.06 8.94
CA TYR A 186 1.50 14.97 9.91
C TYR A 186 1.13 14.21 11.19
N MET A 187 1.09 14.94 12.32
CA MET A 187 0.77 14.41 13.65
C MET A 187 -0.43 15.14 14.25
N PRO A 188 -1.19 14.52 15.19
CA PRO A 188 -2.23 15.20 15.93
C PRO A 188 -1.63 16.31 16.81
N ALA A 189 -2.47 17.26 17.23
CA ALA A 189 -2.02 18.36 18.08
C ALA A 189 -1.78 17.91 19.53
N SER A 190 -2.59 16.96 20.02
CA SER A 190 -2.49 16.39 21.36
C SER A 190 -2.97 14.95 21.36
N THR A 191 -2.87 14.30 22.53
CA THR A 191 -3.25 12.90 22.71
C THR A 191 -4.73 12.69 23.03
N GLY A 192 -5.45 13.73 23.46
CA GLY A 192 -6.81 13.62 24.01
C GLY A 192 -7.87 13.09 23.03
N ASP A 193 -7.65 13.27 21.73
CA ASP A 193 -8.56 12.79 20.71
C ASP A 193 -8.29 11.33 20.26
N LEU A 194 -7.21 10.71 20.76
CA LEU A 194 -6.79 9.36 20.39
C LEU A 194 -7.46 8.29 21.27
N LYS A 195 -8.79 8.27 21.36
CA LYS A 195 -9.55 7.49 22.35
C LYS A 195 -9.79 6.04 21.94
N VAL A 196 -9.94 5.76 20.65
CA VAL A 196 -10.39 4.47 20.15
C VAL A 196 -9.23 3.68 19.54
N PHE A 197 -8.63 2.82 20.32
CA PHE A 197 -7.61 1.83 19.89
C PHE A 197 -7.62 0.65 20.86
N SER A 198 -7.01 -0.46 20.47
CA SER A 198 -6.68 -1.55 21.40
C SER A 198 -5.43 -2.28 20.91
N LEU A 199 -4.75 -2.96 21.86
CA LEU A 199 -3.68 -3.89 21.57
C LEU A 199 -4.21 -5.32 21.68
N MET A 200 -3.83 -6.19 20.74
CA MET A 200 -4.26 -7.58 20.70
C MET A 200 -3.06 -8.48 20.38
N ALA A 201 -2.81 -9.50 21.20
CA ALA A 201 -1.77 -10.48 20.93
C ALA A 201 -2.00 -11.17 19.57
N TYR A 202 -0.95 -11.28 18.77
CA TYR A 202 -1.00 -11.88 17.45
C TYR A 202 0.37 -12.45 17.07
N GLU A 203 0.43 -13.74 16.74
CA GLU A 203 1.69 -14.44 16.44
C GLU A 203 2.75 -14.18 17.55
N ASN A 204 3.95 -13.78 17.17
CA ASN A 204 5.05 -13.46 18.10
C ASN A 204 5.04 -12.00 18.60
N GLY A 205 4.06 -11.21 18.19
CA GLY A 205 3.92 -9.79 18.51
C GLY A 205 2.49 -9.42 18.86
N PHE A 206 2.03 -8.28 18.36
CA PHE A 206 0.68 -7.79 18.62
C PHE A 206 0.16 -6.92 17.50
N LEU A 207 -1.15 -6.79 17.41
CA LEU A 207 -1.82 -5.85 16.52
C LEU A 207 -2.24 -4.60 17.30
N ILE A 208 -1.96 -3.44 16.72
CA ILE A 208 -2.63 -2.19 17.08
C ILE A 208 -3.89 -2.11 16.23
N ARG A 209 -5.05 -2.14 16.89
CA ARG A 209 -6.35 -1.98 16.25
C ARG A 209 -6.78 -0.53 16.30
N PHE A 210 -7.40 -0.09 15.21
CA PHE A 210 -7.83 1.30 15.02
C PHE A 210 -9.34 1.39 14.84
N PRO A 211 -9.94 2.61 15.02
CA PRO A 211 -11.34 2.83 14.77
C PRO A 211 -11.74 2.52 13.32
N ASP A 212 -12.99 2.15 13.13
CA ASP A 212 -13.57 2.07 11.80
C ASP A 212 -13.80 3.48 11.25
N GLN A 213 -13.42 3.71 9.98
CA GLN A 213 -13.53 5.04 9.38
C GLN A 213 -14.99 5.49 9.18
N LYS A 214 -15.92 4.55 9.02
CA LYS A 214 -17.36 4.83 8.88
C LYS A 214 -18.05 4.99 10.24
N ASN A 215 -17.53 4.31 11.28
CA ASN A 215 -18.03 4.38 12.65
C ASN A 215 -16.87 4.60 13.65
N PRO A 216 -16.41 5.85 13.84
CA PRO A 216 -15.23 6.20 14.65
C PRO A 216 -15.26 5.81 16.12
N GLU A 217 -16.43 5.51 16.67
CA GLU A 217 -16.63 5.15 18.07
C GLU A 217 -16.31 3.67 18.35
N VAL A 218 -16.16 2.84 17.31
CA VAL A 218 -15.92 1.41 17.45
C VAL A 218 -14.64 0.99 16.75
N LEU A 219 -14.03 -0.06 17.30
CA LEU A 219 -12.88 -0.70 16.65
C LEU A 219 -13.34 -1.46 15.40
N ARG A 220 -12.55 -1.37 14.35
CA ARG A 220 -12.77 -2.16 13.14
C ARG A 220 -12.76 -3.65 13.46
N GLU A 221 -13.68 -4.40 12.87
CA GLU A 221 -13.66 -5.87 12.93
C GLU A 221 -12.37 -6.44 12.34
N PHE A 222 -11.87 -7.50 12.95
CA PHE A 222 -10.67 -8.20 12.49
C PHE A 222 -10.97 -9.68 12.28
N SER A 223 -10.78 -10.15 11.07
CA SER A 223 -10.78 -11.56 10.73
C SER A 223 -9.36 -11.98 10.36
N ASN A 224 -8.84 -13.03 10.99
CA ASN A 224 -7.44 -13.41 10.82
C ASN A 224 -7.10 -13.88 9.39
N PRO A 225 -6.35 -13.10 8.57
CA PRO A 225 -5.98 -13.47 7.21
C PRO A 225 -4.72 -14.34 7.22
N LYS A 226 -4.85 -15.62 7.54
CA LYS A 226 -3.73 -16.54 7.78
C LYS A 226 -2.77 -16.67 6.60
N LYS A 227 -3.29 -16.76 5.36
CA LYS A 227 -2.45 -16.91 4.16
C LYS A 227 -1.65 -15.65 3.87
N ILE A 228 -2.29 -14.48 3.96
CA ILE A 228 -1.60 -13.20 3.80
C ILE A 228 -0.56 -13.00 4.90
N SER A 229 -0.89 -13.31 6.16
CA SER A 229 0.05 -13.22 7.28
C SER A 229 1.30 -14.08 7.05
N SER A 230 1.13 -15.32 6.60
CA SER A 230 2.27 -16.22 6.33
C SER A 230 3.22 -15.67 5.27
N VAL A 231 2.70 -15.01 4.23
CA VAL A 231 3.53 -14.37 3.19
C VAL A 231 4.29 -13.17 3.75
N PHE A 232 3.67 -12.40 4.64
CA PHE A 232 4.36 -11.32 5.32
C PHE A 232 5.50 -11.83 6.20
N LEU A 233 5.28 -12.88 6.98
CA LEU A 233 6.32 -13.49 7.84
C LEU A 233 7.47 -14.07 7.01
N GLU A 234 7.18 -14.74 5.90
CA GLU A 234 8.20 -15.24 4.99
C GLU A 234 9.05 -14.10 4.42
N GLN A 235 8.43 -13.01 4.00
CA GLN A 235 9.14 -11.86 3.45
C GLN A 235 10.00 -11.14 4.50
N MET A 236 9.51 -11.00 5.74
CA MET A 236 10.30 -10.49 6.85
C MET A 236 11.58 -11.32 7.05
N HIS A 237 11.45 -12.64 7.04
CA HIS A 237 12.61 -13.55 7.13
C HIS A 237 13.61 -13.29 6.00
N TRP A 238 13.17 -13.11 4.76
CA TRP A 238 14.04 -12.78 3.63
C TRP A 238 14.73 -11.43 3.79
N CYS A 239 14.02 -10.38 4.24
CA CYS A 239 14.63 -9.09 4.54
C CYS A 239 15.72 -9.19 5.61
N GLN A 240 15.50 -10.02 6.63
CA GLN A 240 16.50 -10.29 7.68
C GLN A 240 17.74 -11.00 7.13
N LEU A 241 17.55 -12.05 6.32
CA LEU A 241 18.66 -12.79 5.69
C LEU A 241 19.48 -11.89 4.75
N MET A 242 18.87 -10.98 4.02
CA MET A 242 19.54 -10.05 3.14
C MET A 242 20.17 -8.84 3.87
N GLY A 243 19.87 -8.66 5.17
CA GLY A 243 20.36 -7.52 5.94
C GLY A 243 19.79 -6.17 5.46
N VAL A 244 18.59 -6.16 4.86
CA VAL A 244 17.93 -4.94 4.35
C VAL A 244 16.49 -4.92 4.84
N LYS A 245 16.26 -4.32 6.01
CA LYS A 245 14.94 -4.20 6.66
C LYS A 245 14.32 -2.81 6.49
N ASN A 246 15.15 -1.79 6.32
CA ASN A 246 14.73 -0.40 6.23
C ASN A 246 15.51 0.36 5.13
N VAL A 247 15.05 1.57 4.86
CA VAL A 247 15.62 2.42 3.80
C VAL A 247 17.07 2.80 4.08
N ALA A 248 17.48 2.94 5.34
CA ALA A 248 18.87 3.25 5.67
C ALA A 248 19.80 2.11 5.26
N GLU A 249 19.43 0.86 5.56
CA GLU A 249 20.19 -0.34 5.17
C GLU A 249 20.22 -0.53 3.64
N LEU A 250 19.09 -0.23 2.94
CA LEU A 250 19.06 -0.21 1.48
C LEU A 250 20.02 0.83 0.91
N ASN A 251 20.00 2.05 1.43
CA ASN A 251 20.89 3.13 1.01
C ASN A 251 22.36 2.77 1.32
N HIS A 252 22.62 2.11 2.44
CA HIS A 252 23.94 1.61 2.77
C HIS A 252 24.44 0.58 1.75
N THR A 253 23.60 -0.38 1.38
CA THR A 253 23.90 -1.38 0.33
C THR A 253 24.27 -0.71 -0.99
N LEU A 254 23.52 0.34 -1.38
CA LEU A 254 23.82 1.15 -2.56
C LEU A 254 25.20 1.83 -2.47
N THR A 255 25.50 2.48 -1.33
CA THR A 255 26.78 3.19 -1.14
C THR A 255 27.99 2.26 -1.04
N GLN A 256 27.78 0.99 -0.73
CA GLN A 256 28.80 -0.07 -0.70
C GLN A 256 29.04 -0.70 -2.09
N GLY A 257 28.31 -0.30 -3.12
CA GLY A 257 28.38 -0.91 -4.45
C GLY A 257 27.79 -2.33 -4.55
N LYS A 258 27.01 -2.78 -3.56
CA LYS A 258 26.42 -4.12 -3.48
C LYS A 258 24.99 -4.21 -4.04
N PHE A 259 24.54 -3.17 -4.73
CA PHE A 259 23.17 -3.08 -5.23
C PHE A 259 22.86 -4.16 -6.28
N GLY A 260 23.83 -4.47 -7.16
CA GLY A 260 23.69 -5.54 -8.15
C GLY A 260 23.51 -6.91 -7.52
N ASP A 261 24.18 -7.21 -6.39
CA ASP A 261 23.99 -8.45 -5.65
C ASP A 261 22.57 -8.53 -5.08
N LEU A 262 22.06 -7.42 -4.52
CA LEU A 262 20.70 -7.35 -4.00
C LEU A 262 19.66 -7.61 -5.10
N ILE A 263 19.84 -7.04 -6.30
CA ILE A 263 18.97 -7.32 -7.46
C ILE A 263 18.98 -8.81 -7.77
N ARG A 264 20.18 -9.41 -7.94
CA ARG A 264 20.33 -10.83 -8.30
C ARG A 264 19.66 -11.77 -7.29
N ILE A 265 19.80 -11.50 -6.00
CA ILE A 265 19.16 -12.29 -4.94
C ILE A 265 17.64 -12.16 -4.98
N ASN A 266 17.12 -10.94 -5.13
CA ASN A 266 15.67 -10.71 -5.22
C ASN A 266 15.04 -11.37 -6.46
N GLU A 267 15.70 -11.26 -7.61
CA GLU A 267 15.20 -11.88 -8.84
C GLU A 267 15.26 -13.41 -8.77
N ALA A 268 16.32 -13.97 -8.18
CA ALA A 268 16.41 -15.41 -7.93
C ALA A 268 15.31 -15.91 -6.96
N LEU A 269 14.97 -15.13 -5.93
CA LEU A 269 13.87 -15.43 -5.03
C LEU A 269 12.53 -15.45 -5.76
N HIS A 270 12.26 -14.43 -6.58
CA HIS A 270 11.04 -14.40 -7.40
C HIS A 270 10.95 -15.61 -8.33
N GLU A 271 12.05 -15.96 -9.02
CA GLU A 271 12.06 -17.10 -9.92
C GLU A 271 11.78 -18.41 -9.18
N LYS A 272 12.41 -18.60 -8.02
CA LYS A 272 12.19 -19.76 -7.16
C LYS A 272 10.71 -19.89 -6.76
N LYS A 273 10.09 -18.77 -6.33
CA LYS A 273 8.67 -18.77 -5.92
C LYS A 273 7.71 -19.04 -7.09
N ILE A 274 8.00 -18.53 -8.27
CA ILE A 274 7.19 -18.82 -9.46
C ILE A 274 7.32 -20.30 -9.86
N ALA A 275 8.53 -20.88 -9.77
CA ALA A 275 8.75 -22.30 -10.01
C ALA A 275 7.99 -23.17 -8.98
N GLU A 276 8.05 -22.83 -7.67
CA GLU A 276 7.28 -23.53 -6.63
C GLU A 276 5.76 -23.52 -6.94
N ILE A 277 5.22 -22.39 -7.41
CA ILE A 277 3.79 -22.31 -7.80
C ILE A 277 3.51 -23.17 -9.03
N ALA A 278 4.41 -23.21 -10.02
CA ALA A 278 4.28 -24.09 -11.17
C ALA A 278 4.30 -25.57 -10.76
N ASP A 279 5.17 -25.96 -9.82
CA ASP A 279 5.21 -27.30 -9.25
C ASP A 279 3.90 -27.68 -8.54
N MET A 280 3.30 -26.75 -7.77
CA MET A 280 1.99 -26.97 -7.12
C MET A 280 0.89 -27.22 -8.17
N ILE A 281 0.90 -26.51 -9.29
CA ILE A 281 -0.04 -26.72 -10.39
C ILE A 281 0.22 -28.08 -11.03
N HIS A 282 1.48 -28.43 -11.31
CA HIS A 282 1.87 -29.71 -11.91
C HIS A 282 1.42 -30.91 -11.07
N GLN A 283 1.54 -30.83 -9.74
CA GLN A 283 1.08 -31.87 -8.82
C GLN A 283 -0.44 -32.13 -8.88
N ARG A 284 -1.21 -31.19 -9.42
CA ARG A 284 -2.68 -31.26 -9.57
C ARG A 284 -3.11 -31.32 -11.04
N LEU A 285 -2.20 -31.61 -11.97
CA LEU A 285 -2.46 -31.57 -13.42
C LEU A 285 -3.52 -32.57 -13.89
N ASP A 286 -3.74 -33.65 -13.13
CA ASP A 286 -4.83 -34.59 -13.36
C ASP A 286 -6.22 -33.96 -13.26
N LYS A 287 -6.38 -32.90 -12.45
CA LYS A 287 -7.64 -32.18 -12.19
C LYS A 287 -7.64 -30.76 -12.76
N VAL A 288 -6.61 -29.96 -12.48
CA VAL A 288 -6.55 -28.55 -12.84
C VAL A 288 -6.56 -28.35 -14.37
N ARG A 289 -7.42 -27.46 -14.85
CA ARG A 289 -7.54 -27.06 -16.25
C ARG A 289 -7.40 -25.56 -16.41
N VAL A 290 -7.74 -24.79 -15.36
CA VAL A 290 -7.78 -23.32 -15.37
C VAL A 290 -6.96 -22.77 -14.22
N VAL A 291 -5.99 -21.93 -14.51
CA VAL A 291 -5.23 -21.12 -13.54
C VAL A 291 -5.77 -19.70 -13.59
N LEU A 292 -6.18 -19.18 -12.44
CA LEU A 292 -6.77 -17.85 -12.29
C LEU A 292 -5.82 -16.95 -11.52
N ILE A 293 -5.30 -15.91 -12.15
CA ILE A 293 -4.36 -14.96 -11.57
C ILE A 293 -5.09 -13.64 -11.30
N ALA A 294 -5.23 -13.29 -10.03
CA ALA A 294 -5.83 -12.02 -9.64
C ALA A 294 -4.93 -11.20 -8.73
N GLY A 295 -5.17 -9.92 -8.72
CA GLY A 295 -4.46 -8.98 -7.86
C GLY A 295 -4.79 -7.54 -8.18
N PRO A 296 -4.47 -6.61 -7.28
CA PRO A 296 -4.80 -5.21 -7.43
C PRO A 296 -4.04 -4.56 -8.59
N SER A 297 -4.45 -3.35 -8.96
CA SER A 297 -3.77 -2.58 -10.01
C SER A 297 -2.29 -2.39 -9.72
N SER A 298 -1.45 -2.48 -10.76
CA SER A 298 0.02 -2.36 -10.67
C SER A 298 0.69 -3.38 -9.74
N SER A 299 0.08 -4.56 -9.57
CA SER A 299 0.70 -5.68 -8.85
C SER A 299 1.67 -6.49 -9.71
N GLY A 300 1.74 -6.30 -11.03
CA GLY A 300 2.60 -7.06 -11.94
C GLY A 300 1.99 -8.38 -12.43
N LYS A 301 0.65 -8.47 -12.51
CA LYS A 301 -0.07 -9.69 -12.96
C LYS A 301 0.40 -10.19 -14.31
N THR A 302 0.53 -9.30 -15.28
CA THR A 302 0.85 -9.67 -16.67
C THR A 302 2.26 -10.26 -16.78
N SER A 303 3.25 -9.63 -16.16
CA SER A 303 4.62 -10.15 -16.13
C SER A 303 4.73 -11.46 -15.35
N PHE A 304 4.02 -11.58 -14.22
CA PHE A 304 3.95 -12.82 -13.46
C PHE A 304 3.31 -13.95 -14.28
N ALA A 305 2.18 -13.70 -14.96
CA ALA A 305 1.52 -14.69 -15.80
C ALA A 305 2.45 -15.20 -16.92
N ASN A 306 3.21 -14.32 -17.55
CA ASN A 306 4.19 -14.70 -18.56
C ASN A 306 5.31 -15.59 -17.98
N ARG A 307 5.87 -15.21 -16.82
CA ARG A 307 6.91 -16.01 -16.14
C ARG A 307 6.38 -17.36 -15.68
N LEU A 308 5.14 -17.40 -15.14
CA LEU A 308 4.50 -18.67 -14.75
C LEU A 308 4.28 -19.57 -15.97
N CYS A 309 3.84 -19.03 -17.11
CA CYS A 309 3.71 -19.81 -18.35
C CYS A 309 5.05 -20.44 -18.79
N ILE A 310 6.16 -19.71 -18.63
CA ILE A 310 7.50 -20.25 -18.93
C ILE A 310 7.82 -21.42 -17.99
N GLN A 311 7.56 -21.29 -16.67
CA GLN A 311 7.82 -22.36 -15.71
C GLN A 311 6.93 -23.59 -15.97
N LEU A 312 5.67 -23.41 -16.37
CA LEU A 312 4.81 -24.51 -16.78
C LEU A 312 5.36 -25.22 -18.02
N GLN A 313 5.88 -24.49 -19.02
CA GLN A 313 6.52 -25.07 -20.20
C GLN A 313 7.79 -25.86 -19.86
N VAL A 314 8.59 -25.42 -18.88
CA VAL A 314 9.74 -26.17 -18.37
C VAL A 314 9.32 -27.53 -17.80
N LEU A 315 8.10 -27.61 -17.22
CA LEU A 315 7.51 -28.86 -16.72
C LEU A 315 6.79 -29.68 -17.83
N GLY A 316 6.89 -29.26 -19.10
CA GLY A 316 6.26 -29.93 -20.25
C GLY A 316 4.77 -29.64 -20.38
N ILE A 317 4.23 -28.63 -19.68
CA ILE A 317 2.83 -28.23 -19.73
C ILE A 317 2.69 -27.07 -20.73
N GLN A 318 1.77 -27.18 -21.70
CA GLN A 318 1.46 -26.06 -22.61
C GLN A 318 0.40 -25.14 -21.98
N PRO A 319 0.74 -23.88 -21.61
CA PRO A 319 -0.24 -22.89 -21.15
C PRO A 319 -0.81 -22.08 -22.30
N HIS A 320 -2.09 -21.70 -22.19
CA HIS A 320 -2.76 -20.73 -23.05
C HIS A 320 -3.13 -19.52 -22.21
N LYS A 321 -2.47 -18.37 -22.45
CA LYS A 321 -2.71 -17.14 -21.70
C LYS A 321 -3.91 -16.38 -22.26
N ILE A 322 -4.84 -15.97 -21.39
CA ILE A 322 -6.06 -15.24 -21.70
C ILE A 322 -6.16 -14.04 -20.76
N SER A 323 -6.38 -12.84 -21.31
CA SER A 323 -6.66 -11.64 -20.53
C SER A 323 -8.17 -11.55 -20.26
N LEU A 324 -8.55 -11.35 -18.99
CA LEU A 324 -9.95 -11.07 -18.65
C LEU A 324 -10.42 -9.72 -19.18
N ASP A 325 -9.51 -8.78 -19.42
CA ASP A 325 -9.81 -7.47 -19.97
C ASP A 325 -10.36 -7.56 -21.42
N ASP A 326 -10.08 -8.66 -22.13
CA ASP A 326 -10.64 -8.91 -23.47
C ASP A 326 -12.14 -9.27 -23.45
N TYR A 327 -12.66 -9.65 -22.29
CA TYR A 327 -14.06 -10.01 -22.07
C TYR A 327 -14.94 -8.88 -21.53
N PHE A 328 -14.46 -7.62 -21.49
CA PHE A 328 -15.33 -6.50 -21.14
C PHE A 328 -16.56 -6.44 -22.06
N VAL A 329 -17.71 -6.12 -21.47
CA VAL A 329 -18.91 -5.77 -22.25
C VAL A 329 -18.66 -4.48 -23.01
N GLU A 330 -19.43 -4.23 -24.08
CA GLU A 330 -19.33 -2.97 -24.81
C GLU A 330 -19.56 -1.77 -23.86
N ARG A 331 -18.85 -0.66 -24.12
CA ARG A 331 -18.80 0.50 -23.20
C ARG A 331 -20.16 1.05 -22.80
N ASP A 332 -21.16 0.99 -23.66
CA ASP A 332 -22.52 1.42 -23.39
C ASP A 332 -23.27 0.49 -22.43
N LYS A 333 -22.85 -0.77 -22.33
CA LYS A 333 -23.40 -1.80 -21.43
C LYS A 333 -22.67 -1.91 -20.09
N THR A 334 -21.57 -1.14 -19.91
CA THR A 334 -20.83 -1.16 -18.64
C THR A 334 -21.73 -0.69 -17.49
N PRO A 335 -21.77 -1.39 -16.34
CA PRO A 335 -22.55 -0.97 -15.17
C PRO A 335 -22.20 0.46 -14.75
N VAL A 336 -23.19 1.19 -14.24
CA VAL A 336 -22.99 2.52 -13.69
C VAL A 336 -23.13 2.49 -12.16
N ASP A 337 -22.35 3.32 -11.47
CA ASP A 337 -22.48 3.52 -10.04
C ASP A 337 -23.68 4.42 -9.68
N GLU A 338 -23.88 4.68 -8.40
CA GLU A 338 -24.96 5.53 -7.89
C GLU A 338 -24.90 6.97 -8.42
N ASN A 339 -23.74 7.41 -8.90
CA ASN A 339 -23.50 8.75 -9.48
C ASN A 339 -23.63 8.77 -11.02
N GLY A 340 -23.99 7.64 -11.63
CA GLY A 340 -24.10 7.49 -13.09
C GLY A 340 -22.74 7.36 -13.81
N LYS A 341 -21.63 7.14 -13.07
CA LYS A 341 -20.31 6.90 -13.62
C LYS A 341 -20.14 5.41 -13.92
N ARG A 342 -19.55 5.08 -15.09
CA ARG A 342 -19.27 3.69 -15.45
C ARG A 342 -18.29 3.04 -14.48
N ASN A 343 -18.67 1.88 -13.93
CA ASN A 343 -17.87 1.11 -13.02
C ASN A 343 -17.22 -0.09 -13.73
N TYR A 344 -15.98 0.09 -14.21
CA TYR A 344 -15.19 -0.96 -14.86
C TYR A 344 -14.60 -1.96 -13.87
N GLU A 345 -14.59 -1.65 -12.58
CA GLU A 345 -14.09 -2.55 -11.53
C GLU A 345 -15.15 -3.56 -11.07
N HIS A 346 -16.41 -3.40 -11.48
CA HIS A 346 -17.49 -4.32 -11.12
C HIS A 346 -17.43 -5.59 -11.99
N ILE A 347 -17.70 -6.75 -11.40
CA ILE A 347 -17.63 -8.05 -12.10
C ILE A 347 -18.55 -8.14 -13.33
N GLN A 348 -19.71 -7.47 -13.28
CA GLN A 348 -20.65 -7.40 -14.41
C GLN A 348 -20.15 -6.49 -15.57
N ALA A 349 -19.01 -5.83 -15.41
CA ALA A 349 -18.35 -5.20 -16.54
C ALA A 349 -17.76 -6.24 -17.50
N LEU A 350 -17.63 -7.50 -17.08
CA LEU A 350 -17.22 -8.64 -17.90
C LEU A 350 -18.45 -9.41 -18.42
N ASP A 351 -18.33 -9.94 -19.63
CA ASP A 351 -19.33 -10.84 -20.23
C ASP A 351 -19.11 -12.26 -19.69
N LEU A 352 -19.67 -12.52 -18.49
CA LEU A 352 -19.52 -13.80 -17.81
C LEU A 352 -20.11 -14.99 -18.60
N PRO A 353 -21.28 -14.85 -19.27
CA PRO A 353 -21.80 -15.93 -20.10
C PRO A 353 -20.85 -16.31 -21.23
N LEU A 354 -20.31 -15.34 -21.98
CA LEU A 354 -19.37 -15.60 -23.06
C LEU A 354 -18.09 -16.26 -22.53
N LEU A 355 -17.52 -15.72 -21.44
CA LEU A 355 -16.30 -16.27 -20.83
C LEU A 355 -16.50 -17.74 -20.43
N ASN A 356 -17.59 -18.07 -19.75
CA ASN A 356 -17.84 -19.44 -19.29
C ASN A 356 -18.12 -20.40 -20.46
N ASP A 357 -18.79 -19.95 -21.50
CA ASP A 357 -19.01 -20.75 -22.72
C ASP A 357 -17.69 -21.04 -23.44
N ASP A 358 -16.86 -20.03 -23.64
CA ASP A 358 -15.54 -20.16 -24.26
C ASP A 358 -14.62 -21.10 -23.44
N LEU A 359 -14.62 -20.96 -22.11
CA LEU A 359 -13.83 -21.83 -21.23
C LEU A 359 -14.28 -23.30 -21.34
N LYS A 360 -15.57 -23.57 -21.34
CA LYS A 360 -16.10 -24.96 -21.50
C LYS A 360 -15.70 -25.56 -22.83
N LYS A 361 -15.83 -24.80 -23.93
CA LYS A 361 -15.41 -25.23 -25.28
C LYS A 361 -13.92 -25.52 -25.32
N MET A 362 -13.07 -24.63 -24.80
CA MET A 362 -11.62 -24.84 -24.75
C MET A 362 -11.25 -26.07 -23.91
N ILE A 363 -11.87 -26.28 -22.74
CA ILE A 363 -11.63 -27.46 -21.88
C ILE A 363 -12.08 -28.74 -22.59
N ALA A 364 -13.13 -28.68 -23.42
CA ALA A 364 -13.59 -29.79 -24.24
C ALA A 364 -12.69 -30.05 -25.48
N GLY A 365 -11.70 -29.18 -25.75
CA GLY A 365 -10.79 -29.30 -26.89
C GLY A 365 -11.33 -28.72 -28.21
N GLU A 366 -12.39 -27.91 -28.13
CA GLU A 366 -12.95 -27.21 -29.29
C GLU A 366 -12.09 -25.98 -29.65
N LEU A 367 -12.13 -25.59 -30.91
CA LEU A 367 -11.49 -24.38 -31.40
C LEU A 367 -12.36 -23.17 -31.05
N VAL A 368 -11.82 -22.21 -30.29
CA VAL A 368 -12.50 -20.97 -29.88
C VAL A 368 -11.77 -19.77 -30.46
N ASP A 369 -12.51 -18.84 -31.06
CA ASP A 369 -12.01 -17.53 -31.50
C ASP A 369 -12.20 -16.52 -30.38
N LEU A 370 -11.11 -16.10 -29.74
CA LEU A 370 -11.16 -15.24 -28.56
C LEU A 370 -11.44 -13.79 -28.93
N PRO A 371 -12.26 -13.09 -28.14
CA PRO A 371 -12.44 -11.65 -28.29
C PRO A 371 -11.15 -10.89 -27.96
N THR A 372 -11.07 -9.66 -28.44
CA THR A 372 -10.11 -8.64 -28.03
C THR A 372 -10.88 -7.36 -27.76
N TYR A 373 -10.67 -6.75 -26.58
CA TYR A 373 -11.34 -5.50 -26.25
C TYR A 373 -10.53 -4.29 -26.68
N ASN A 374 -11.12 -3.47 -27.55
CA ASN A 374 -10.51 -2.22 -28.00
C ASN A 374 -10.90 -1.08 -27.05
N PHE A 375 -9.98 -0.68 -26.17
CA PHE A 375 -10.21 0.38 -25.16
C PHE A 375 -10.46 1.77 -25.78
N VAL A 376 -10.03 2.02 -27.01
CA VAL A 376 -10.27 3.29 -27.69
C VAL A 376 -11.72 3.36 -28.16
N THR A 377 -12.16 2.34 -28.90
CA THR A 377 -13.53 2.27 -29.44
C THR A 377 -14.56 1.84 -28.40
N GLY A 378 -14.14 1.13 -27.33
CA GLY A 378 -15.01 0.55 -26.31
C GLY A 378 -15.84 -0.63 -26.82
N LYS A 379 -15.32 -1.37 -27.80
CA LYS A 379 -15.99 -2.51 -28.44
C LYS A 379 -15.10 -3.75 -28.43
N ARG A 380 -15.73 -4.91 -28.46
CA ARG A 380 -15.05 -6.19 -28.71
C ARG A 380 -14.86 -6.40 -30.20
N GLU A 381 -13.70 -6.95 -30.53
CA GLU A 381 -13.28 -7.28 -31.89
C GLU A 381 -12.79 -8.73 -31.92
N TYR A 382 -12.93 -9.41 -33.05
CA TYR A 382 -12.40 -10.76 -33.27
C TYR A 382 -11.32 -10.69 -34.34
N ASN A 383 -10.07 -10.79 -33.89
CA ASN A 383 -8.89 -10.57 -34.74
C ASN A 383 -8.22 -11.90 -35.14
N GLY A 384 -8.94 -13.02 -35.06
CA GLY A 384 -8.45 -14.36 -35.40
C GLY A 384 -7.52 -14.96 -34.32
N ASN A 385 -7.58 -14.48 -33.07
CA ASN A 385 -6.87 -15.09 -31.95
C ASN A 385 -7.60 -16.36 -31.54
N ARG A 386 -7.15 -17.53 -32.03
CA ARG A 386 -7.82 -18.81 -31.85
C ARG A 386 -7.04 -19.73 -30.94
N ILE A 387 -7.74 -20.33 -29.99
CA ILE A 387 -7.20 -21.34 -29.08
C ILE A 387 -7.96 -22.65 -29.23
N GLN A 388 -7.22 -23.76 -29.31
CA GLN A 388 -7.72 -25.12 -29.16
C GLN A 388 -6.84 -25.83 -28.14
N ALA A 389 -7.31 -25.93 -26.90
CA ALA A 389 -6.56 -26.57 -25.83
C ALA A 389 -6.68 -28.10 -25.92
N LYS A 390 -5.56 -28.81 -25.85
CA LYS A 390 -5.53 -30.29 -25.81
C LYS A 390 -5.63 -30.80 -24.39
N LYS A 391 -5.91 -32.07 -24.25
CA LYS A 391 -5.92 -32.73 -22.94
C LYS A 391 -4.53 -32.60 -22.28
N GLY A 392 -4.49 -32.09 -21.06
CA GLY A 392 -3.25 -31.83 -20.33
C GLY A 392 -2.67 -30.43 -20.51
N GLU A 393 -3.21 -29.61 -21.42
CA GLU A 393 -2.89 -28.21 -21.52
C GLU A 393 -3.70 -27.38 -20.53
N ILE A 394 -3.20 -26.19 -20.15
CA ILE A 394 -3.80 -25.35 -19.11
C ILE A 394 -4.16 -23.99 -19.67
N LEU A 395 -5.35 -23.49 -19.30
CA LEU A 395 -5.78 -22.11 -19.56
C LEU A 395 -5.31 -21.22 -18.40
N VAL A 396 -4.56 -20.15 -18.69
CA VAL A 396 -4.05 -19.20 -17.70
C VAL A 396 -4.75 -17.87 -17.89
N LEU A 397 -5.69 -17.54 -17.00
CA LEU A 397 -6.47 -16.32 -17.05
C LEU A 397 -5.90 -15.29 -16.08
N GLU A 398 -5.72 -14.05 -16.52
CA GLU A 398 -5.28 -12.97 -15.65
C GLU A 398 -6.24 -11.78 -15.70
N GLY A 399 -6.53 -11.23 -14.51
CA GLY A 399 -7.40 -10.05 -14.33
C GLY A 399 -7.77 -9.82 -12.87
N ILE A 400 -8.51 -8.77 -12.59
CA ILE A 400 -8.82 -8.39 -11.21
C ILE A 400 -9.80 -9.35 -10.51
N HIS A 401 -10.69 -10.00 -11.26
CA HIS A 401 -11.75 -10.86 -10.74
C HIS A 401 -11.39 -12.34 -10.62
N GLY A 402 -10.15 -12.76 -10.91
CA GLY A 402 -9.75 -14.18 -10.96
C GLY A 402 -10.01 -14.97 -9.68
N LEU A 403 -10.14 -14.33 -8.50
CA LEU A 403 -10.45 -15.01 -7.23
C LEU A 403 -11.94 -15.11 -6.93
N ASN A 404 -12.79 -14.36 -7.63
CA ASN A 404 -14.23 -14.37 -7.42
C ASN A 404 -14.86 -15.60 -8.11
N ASP A 405 -15.53 -16.45 -7.34
CA ASP A 405 -16.14 -17.69 -7.86
C ASP A 405 -17.24 -17.45 -8.89
N MET A 406 -17.86 -16.28 -8.88
CA MET A 406 -18.86 -15.89 -9.90
C MET A 406 -18.25 -15.81 -11.31
N LEU A 407 -16.95 -15.47 -11.42
CA LEU A 407 -16.27 -15.33 -12.71
C LEU A 407 -16.32 -16.61 -13.55
N THR A 408 -16.08 -17.74 -12.91
CA THR A 408 -15.99 -19.06 -13.54
C THR A 408 -16.94 -20.04 -12.86
N SER A 409 -18.22 -19.61 -12.65
CA SER A 409 -19.22 -20.36 -11.89
C SER A 409 -19.57 -21.73 -12.51
N GLU A 410 -19.38 -21.86 -13.84
CA GLU A 410 -19.67 -23.09 -14.58
C GLU A 410 -18.49 -24.06 -14.64
N ILE A 411 -17.32 -23.70 -14.11
CA ILE A 411 -16.14 -24.57 -14.03
C ILE A 411 -16.06 -25.15 -12.62
N PRO A 412 -15.92 -26.48 -12.44
CA PRO A 412 -15.77 -27.12 -11.14
C PRO A 412 -14.58 -26.58 -10.34
N ALA A 413 -14.72 -26.48 -9.01
CA ALA A 413 -13.68 -25.91 -8.14
C ALA A 413 -12.36 -26.69 -8.21
N GLU A 414 -12.43 -28.04 -8.31
CA GLU A 414 -11.25 -28.90 -8.41
C GLU A 414 -10.47 -28.73 -9.72
N GLN A 415 -11.08 -28.15 -10.76
CA GLN A 415 -10.41 -27.83 -12.03
C GLN A 415 -9.72 -26.47 -12.02
N LYS A 416 -9.81 -25.71 -10.93
CA LYS A 416 -9.26 -24.38 -10.78
C LYS A 416 -8.03 -24.38 -9.88
N PHE A 417 -7.07 -23.50 -10.20
CA PHE A 417 -5.98 -23.12 -9.32
C PHE A 417 -5.93 -21.59 -9.26
N LYS A 418 -6.12 -21.03 -8.07
CA LYS A 418 -6.25 -19.59 -7.86
C LYS A 418 -4.98 -19.00 -7.28
N ILE A 419 -4.48 -17.93 -7.88
CA ILE A 419 -3.27 -17.22 -7.45
C ILE A 419 -3.60 -15.77 -7.16
N PHE A 420 -3.28 -15.32 -5.94
CA PHE A 420 -3.32 -13.91 -5.59
C PHE A 420 -1.93 -13.29 -5.72
N ILE A 421 -1.80 -12.19 -6.47
CA ILE A 421 -0.55 -11.45 -6.61
C ILE A 421 -0.71 -10.01 -6.10
N SER A 422 0.19 -9.57 -5.23
CA SER A 422 0.20 -8.19 -4.72
C SER A 422 1.63 -7.74 -4.42
N ALA A 423 1.88 -6.43 -4.56
CA ALA A 423 3.15 -5.83 -4.18
C ALA A 423 3.16 -5.52 -2.68
N MET A 424 3.33 -6.55 -1.85
CA MET A 424 3.34 -6.45 -0.39
C MET A 424 4.71 -5.95 0.09
N THR A 425 4.86 -4.63 0.18
CA THR A 425 6.13 -3.99 0.56
C THR A 425 6.46 -4.29 2.02
N GLN A 426 7.63 -4.85 2.27
CA GLN A 426 8.16 -5.19 3.59
C GLN A 426 9.28 -4.25 4.07
N LEU A 427 9.87 -3.51 3.16
CA LEU A 427 10.82 -2.48 3.51
C LEU A 427 10.11 -1.36 4.26
N ASN A 428 10.66 -0.96 5.40
CA ASN A 428 10.20 0.21 6.17
C ASN A 428 11.10 1.41 5.91
N VAL A 429 10.59 2.63 6.11
CA VAL A 429 11.43 3.83 6.10
C VAL A 429 12.38 3.78 7.30
N ASP A 430 11.83 3.52 8.48
CA ASP A 430 12.48 3.20 9.75
C ASP A 430 11.53 2.30 10.57
N ASP A 431 11.93 1.90 11.77
CA ASP A 431 11.19 0.92 12.57
C ASP A 431 9.76 1.37 12.95
N HIS A 432 9.48 2.68 12.97
CA HIS A 432 8.14 3.21 13.26
C HIS A 432 7.37 3.69 12.01
N ASN A 433 8.06 3.85 10.88
CA ASN A 433 7.49 4.39 9.65
C ASN A 433 7.42 3.33 8.55
N ARG A 434 6.30 2.64 8.49
CA ARG A 434 6.04 1.63 7.47
C ARG A 434 5.79 2.25 6.09
N ILE A 435 6.23 1.56 5.04
CA ILE A 435 5.89 1.89 3.65
C ILE A 435 4.52 1.31 3.30
N SER A 436 3.63 2.16 2.80
CA SER A 436 2.29 1.76 2.37
C SER A 436 2.35 0.98 1.06
N THR A 437 1.76 -0.22 1.03
CA THR A 437 1.57 -1.01 -0.19
C THR A 437 0.80 -0.22 -1.27
N SER A 438 -0.22 0.56 -0.86
CA SER A 438 -0.98 1.42 -1.78
C SER A 438 -0.10 2.51 -2.39
N ASP A 439 0.80 3.13 -1.62
CA ASP A 439 1.71 4.16 -2.12
C ASP A 439 2.75 3.57 -3.10
N SER A 440 3.30 2.40 -2.80
CA SER A 440 4.23 1.71 -3.72
C SER A 440 3.55 1.37 -5.06
N ARG A 441 2.30 0.87 -5.02
CA ARG A 441 1.53 0.58 -6.23
C ARG A 441 1.12 1.85 -6.99
N LEU A 442 0.80 2.93 -6.29
CA LEU A 442 0.52 4.21 -6.92
C LEU A 442 1.76 4.74 -7.66
N ILE A 443 2.95 4.64 -7.07
CA ILE A 443 4.20 5.00 -7.74
C ILE A 443 4.44 4.14 -8.97
N ARG A 444 4.28 2.82 -8.89
CA ARG A 444 4.35 1.91 -10.04
C ARG A 444 3.37 2.34 -11.14
N ARG A 445 2.12 2.68 -10.76
CA ARG A 445 1.09 3.09 -11.71
C ARG A 445 1.43 4.42 -12.38
N ILE A 446 1.88 5.43 -11.63
CA ILE A 446 2.32 6.72 -12.18
C ILE A 446 3.39 6.51 -13.24
N VAL A 447 4.42 5.71 -12.94
CA VAL A 447 5.53 5.44 -13.86
C VAL A 447 5.02 4.73 -15.12
N ARG A 448 4.23 3.65 -14.98
CA ARG A 448 3.67 2.90 -16.10
C ARG A 448 2.74 3.73 -16.97
N ASP A 449 1.77 4.41 -16.35
CA ASP A 449 0.72 5.13 -17.08
C ASP A 449 1.32 6.30 -17.88
N TYR A 450 2.36 6.95 -17.35
CA TYR A 450 3.10 7.96 -18.08
C TYR A 450 3.85 7.38 -19.28
N GLN A 451 4.58 6.27 -19.09
CA GLN A 451 5.42 5.70 -20.14
C GLN A 451 4.62 5.02 -21.28
N PHE A 452 3.51 4.35 -20.92
CA PHE A 452 2.85 3.43 -21.86
C PHE A 452 1.39 3.76 -22.15
N ARG A 453 0.75 4.66 -21.37
CA ARG A 453 -0.68 4.94 -21.50
C ARG A 453 -1.00 6.40 -21.78
N GLY A 454 0.02 7.25 -21.92
CA GLY A 454 -0.12 8.67 -22.23
C GLY A 454 -0.85 9.48 -21.15
N ARG A 455 -0.87 9.00 -19.88
CA ARG A 455 -1.50 9.68 -18.76
C ARG A 455 -0.46 10.32 -17.87
N ASP A 456 -0.71 11.54 -17.42
CA ASP A 456 0.15 12.22 -16.47
C ASP A 456 -0.09 11.76 -15.01
N ALA A 457 0.79 12.20 -14.10
CA ALA A 457 0.69 11.82 -12.70
C ALA A 457 -0.56 12.41 -12.01
N ALA A 458 -1.02 13.60 -12.39
CA ALA A 458 -2.21 14.21 -11.82
C ALA A 458 -3.47 13.39 -12.17
N GLU A 459 -3.62 12.99 -13.43
CA GLU A 459 -4.73 12.13 -13.86
C GLU A 459 -4.69 10.77 -13.15
N THR A 460 -3.51 10.18 -13.02
CA THR A 460 -3.33 8.89 -12.31
C THR A 460 -3.71 9.01 -10.84
N ILE A 461 -3.30 10.08 -10.15
CA ILE A 461 -3.64 10.33 -8.74
C ILE A 461 -5.14 10.58 -8.58
N ARG A 462 -5.75 11.36 -9.47
CA ARG A 462 -7.19 11.68 -9.44
C ARG A 462 -8.07 10.46 -9.47
N THR A 463 -7.69 9.46 -10.26
CA THR A 463 -8.45 8.22 -10.43
C THR A 463 -8.08 7.13 -9.40
N TRP A 464 -7.10 7.38 -8.53
CA TRP A 464 -6.58 6.34 -7.63
C TRP A 464 -7.56 5.88 -6.57
N ASN A 465 -8.39 6.77 -6.05
CA ASN A 465 -9.42 6.40 -5.06
C ASN A 465 -10.45 5.43 -5.66
N ASP A 466 -10.94 5.69 -6.87
CA ASP A 466 -11.87 4.79 -7.55
C ASP A 466 -11.28 3.37 -7.68
N VAL A 467 -9.98 3.29 -7.99
CA VAL A 467 -9.28 2.00 -8.11
C VAL A 467 -9.17 1.30 -6.75
N THR A 468 -8.78 2.02 -5.70
CA THR A 468 -8.65 1.42 -4.36
C THR A 468 -9.97 0.99 -3.76
N ASP A 469 -11.05 1.71 -4.04
CA ASP A 469 -12.41 1.37 -3.64
C ASP A 469 -12.89 0.11 -4.38
N GLY A 470 -12.69 0.04 -5.70
CA GLY A 470 -12.97 -1.15 -6.48
C GLY A 470 -12.17 -2.38 -6.02
N GLU A 471 -10.90 -2.22 -5.64
CA GLU A 471 -10.07 -3.28 -5.08
C GLU A 471 -10.59 -3.77 -3.72
N ALA A 472 -11.01 -2.84 -2.86
CA ALA A 472 -11.56 -3.16 -1.54
C ALA A 472 -12.88 -3.96 -1.64
N GLU A 473 -13.65 -3.74 -2.68
CA GLU A 473 -14.93 -4.39 -2.92
C GLU A 473 -14.78 -5.71 -3.69
N ASN A 474 -13.93 -5.75 -4.71
CA ASN A 474 -13.90 -6.84 -5.69
C ASN A 474 -12.69 -7.77 -5.61
N ILE A 475 -11.63 -7.42 -4.86
CA ILE A 475 -10.39 -8.21 -4.82
C ILE A 475 -10.06 -8.68 -3.41
N PHE A 476 -9.89 -7.77 -2.46
CA PHE A 476 -9.41 -8.11 -1.12
C PHE A 476 -10.33 -9.04 -0.31
N PRO A 477 -11.67 -9.04 -0.47
CA PRO A 477 -12.53 -10.02 0.22
C PRO A 477 -12.25 -11.47 -0.19
N TYR A 478 -11.70 -11.68 -1.38
CA TYR A 478 -11.46 -13.02 -1.94
C TYR A 478 -10.00 -13.50 -1.82
N GLN A 479 -9.10 -12.69 -1.28
CA GLN A 479 -7.66 -12.98 -1.26
C GLN A 479 -7.29 -14.28 -0.51
N GLU A 480 -8.05 -14.63 0.54
CA GLU A 480 -7.84 -15.88 1.29
C GLU A 480 -8.36 -17.13 0.54
N ASN A 481 -9.12 -16.98 -0.57
CA ASN A 481 -9.56 -18.07 -1.43
C ASN A 481 -8.46 -18.58 -2.38
N ALA A 482 -7.30 -17.89 -2.45
CA ALA A 482 -6.20 -18.29 -3.31
C ALA A 482 -5.56 -19.60 -2.86
N ASP A 483 -5.20 -20.47 -3.81
CA ASP A 483 -4.37 -21.66 -3.56
C ASP A 483 -2.91 -21.28 -3.31
N ALA A 484 -2.43 -20.21 -3.97
CA ALA A 484 -1.10 -19.64 -3.78
C ALA A 484 -1.15 -18.11 -3.74
N ILE A 485 -0.22 -17.51 -3.00
CA ILE A 485 -0.05 -16.07 -2.94
C ILE A 485 1.39 -15.73 -3.34
N PHE A 486 1.53 -14.77 -4.27
CA PHE A 486 2.82 -14.28 -4.72
C PHE A 486 3.02 -12.82 -4.36
N ASN A 487 4.10 -12.52 -3.63
CA ASN A 487 4.52 -11.14 -3.38
C ASN A 487 5.38 -10.64 -4.54
N SER A 488 4.88 -9.66 -5.28
CA SER A 488 5.58 -9.06 -6.42
C SER A 488 6.47 -7.87 -6.07
N ALA A 489 6.53 -7.47 -4.79
CA ALA A 489 7.41 -6.38 -4.37
C ALA A 489 8.87 -6.83 -4.37
N THR A 490 9.76 -5.96 -4.86
CA THR A 490 11.20 -6.12 -4.67
C THR A 490 11.71 -5.06 -3.68
N ILE A 491 12.73 -5.43 -2.89
CA ILE A 491 13.29 -4.51 -1.88
C ILE A 491 13.86 -3.25 -2.53
N TYR A 492 14.40 -3.38 -3.75
CA TYR A 492 15.12 -2.31 -4.45
C TYR A 492 14.25 -1.39 -5.31
N GLU A 493 12.99 -1.75 -5.57
CA GLU A 493 12.17 -1.10 -6.62
C GLU A 493 11.99 0.40 -6.45
N LEU A 494 11.79 0.88 -5.20
CA LEU A 494 11.55 2.29 -4.96
C LEU A 494 12.78 3.16 -5.25
N SER A 495 13.99 2.64 -5.08
CA SER A 495 15.24 3.31 -5.49
C SER A 495 15.32 3.46 -7.01
N VAL A 496 14.78 2.50 -7.76
CA VAL A 496 14.73 2.53 -9.23
C VAL A 496 13.57 3.39 -9.72
N LEU A 497 12.36 3.18 -9.19
CA LEU A 497 11.15 3.92 -9.60
C LEU A 497 11.24 5.42 -9.33
N LYS A 498 11.98 5.81 -8.30
CA LYS A 498 12.16 7.22 -7.90
C LYS A 498 12.53 8.12 -9.07
N GLN A 499 13.52 7.74 -9.86
CA GLN A 499 14.02 8.58 -10.96
C GLN A 499 12.98 8.80 -12.08
N TYR A 500 12.01 7.91 -12.21
CA TYR A 500 10.90 8.03 -13.17
C TYR A 500 9.71 8.78 -12.57
N ALA A 501 9.42 8.55 -11.29
CA ALA A 501 8.25 9.12 -10.62
C ALA A 501 8.45 10.58 -10.19
N GLU A 502 9.62 10.95 -9.66
CA GLU A 502 9.87 12.31 -9.13
C GLU A 502 9.60 13.41 -10.17
N PRO A 503 10.10 13.34 -11.42
CA PRO A 503 9.83 14.38 -12.42
C PRO A 503 8.33 14.58 -12.67
N GLN A 504 7.55 13.47 -12.69
CA GLN A 504 6.11 13.51 -12.90
C GLN A 504 5.36 14.13 -11.73
N LEU A 505 5.80 13.81 -10.51
CA LEU A 505 5.21 14.35 -9.29
C LEU A 505 5.54 15.85 -9.11
N PHE A 506 6.74 16.29 -9.48
CA PHE A 506 7.12 17.70 -9.46
C PHE A 506 6.39 18.55 -10.50
N ALA A 507 5.86 17.96 -11.56
CA ALA A 507 5.05 18.66 -12.55
C ALA A 507 3.68 19.10 -12.02
N ILE A 508 3.22 18.54 -10.88
CA ILE A 508 1.93 18.88 -10.27
C ILE A 508 2.08 20.15 -9.43
N GLY A 509 1.41 21.22 -9.85
CA GLY A 509 1.44 22.54 -9.21
C GLY A 509 0.58 22.62 -7.93
N GLU A 510 0.84 23.64 -7.10
CA GLU A 510 0.11 23.88 -5.85
C GLU A 510 -1.37 24.26 -6.06
N ASP A 511 -1.74 24.63 -7.25
CA ASP A 511 -3.11 24.96 -7.67
C ASP A 511 -3.97 23.71 -7.92
N GLN A 512 -3.35 22.54 -8.10
CA GLN A 512 -4.03 21.28 -8.37
C GLN A 512 -4.37 20.53 -7.08
N PRO A 513 -5.55 19.90 -6.97
CA PRO A 513 -5.95 19.10 -5.80
C PRO A 513 -4.99 17.93 -5.52
N GLU A 514 -4.41 17.35 -6.57
CA GLU A 514 -3.49 16.21 -6.53
C GLU A 514 -2.14 16.55 -5.87
N TYR A 515 -1.84 17.85 -5.70
CA TYR A 515 -0.62 18.33 -5.06
C TYR A 515 -0.39 17.77 -3.65
N ILE A 516 -1.46 17.54 -2.87
CA ILE A 516 -1.37 16.93 -1.54
C ILE A 516 -0.69 15.56 -1.61
N THR A 517 -1.17 14.71 -2.51
CA THR A 517 -0.62 13.37 -2.71
C THR A 517 0.78 13.43 -3.34
N ALA A 518 0.95 14.27 -4.36
CA ALA A 518 2.26 14.45 -5.02
C ALA A 518 3.34 14.87 -4.02
N LYS A 519 3.08 15.88 -3.20
CA LYS A 519 3.99 16.36 -2.16
C LYS A 519 4.33 15.28 -1.14
N ARG A 520 3.36 14.46 -0.75
CA ARG A 520 3.56 13.34 0.18
C ARG A 520 4.47 12.28 -0.43
N LEU A 521 4.24 11.90 -1.70
CA LEU A 521 5.07 10.92 -2.41
C LEU A 521 6.48 11.44 -2.70
N ILE A 522 6.65 12.71 -3.07
CA ILE A 522 7.97 13.35 -3.23
C ILE A 522 8.75 13.28 -1.91
N LYS A 523 8.11 13.66 -0.79
CA LYS A 523 8.75 13.58 0.53
C LYS A 523 9.14 12.15 0.88
N PHE A 524 8.28 11.19 0.59
CA PHE A 524 8.53 9.76 0.79
C PHE A 524 9.71 9.26 -0.06
N LEU A 525 9.71 9.52 -1.36
CA LEU A 525 10.80 9.13 -2.25
C LEU A 525 12.14 9.81 -1.90
N GLY A 526 12.08 10.95 -1.21
CA GLY A 526 13.26 11.68 -0.73
C GLY A 526 14.14 10.91 0.26
N TYR A 527 13.66 9.80 0.86
CA TYR A 527 14.47 8.94 1.74
C TYR A 527 15.36 7.98 0.97
N PHE A 528 15.01 7.63 -0.25
CA PHE A 528 15.72 6.67 -1.07
C PHE A 528 16.85 7.36 -1.86
N LEU A 529 17.99 6.71 -1.95
CA LEU A 529 18.97 7.02 -2.98
C LEU A 529 18.47 6.45 -4.31
N ALA A 530 18.64 7.23 -5.39
CA ALA A 530 18.30 6.74 -6.73
C ALA A 530 19.29 5.67 -7.17
N ALA A 531 18.80 4.60 -7.79
CA ALA A 531 19.61 3.50 -8.29
C ALA A 531 19.34 3.26 -9.78
N PRO A 532 20.37 2.96 -10.58
CA PRO A 532 20.19 2.63 -11.98
C PRO A 532 19.47 1.29 -12.16
N GLY A 533 18.64 1.20 -13.19
CA GLY A 533 17.94 -0.05 -13.55
C GLY A 533 18.70 -0.94 -14.55
N THR A 534 19.99 -0.70 -14.78
CA THR A 534 20.78 -1.37 -15.83
C THR A 534 21.05 -2.85 -15.54
N GLU A 535 21.19 -3.21 -14.27
CA GLU A 535 21.43 -4.61 -13.85
C GLU A 535 20.16 -5.43 -13.66
N ILE A 536 18.99 -4.80 -13.82
CA ILE A 536 17.70 -5.51 -13.68
C ILE A 536 17.45 -6.36 -14.93
N PRO A 537 17.22 -7.68 -14.77
CA PRO A 537 16.92 -8.56 -15.90
C PRO A 537 15.67 -8.09 -16.67
N ASN A 538 15.64 -8.34 -17.99
CA ASN A 538 14.54 -7.91 -18.84
C ASN A 538 13.22 -8.68 -18.60
N ASN A 539 13.26 -9.84 -17.94
CA ASN A 539 12.10 -10.61 -17.50
C ASN A 539 11.62 -10.23 -16.08
N SER A 540 12.28 -9.26 -15.41
CA SER A 540 11.86 -8.79 -14.08
C SER A 540 10.49 -8.12 -14.13
N LEU A 541 9.70 -8.31 -13.06
CA LEU A 541 8.40 -7.67 -12.89
C LEU A 541 8.48 -6.14 -12.93
N ILE A 542 9.56 -5.55 -12.42
CA ILE A 542 9.73 -4.08 -12.42
C ILE A 542 9.82 -3.50 -13.84
N LYS A 543 10.26 -4.29 -14.81
CA LYS A 543 10.36 -3.88 -16.22
C LYS A 543 9.00 -3.62 -16.86
N GLU A 544 7.92 -4.14 -16.32
CA GLU A 544 6.55 -3.78 -16.70
C GLU A 544 6.27 -2.27 -16.50
N PHE A 545 6.93 -1.66 -15.52
CA PHE A 545 6.70 -0.26 -15.13
C PHE A 545 7.74 0.68 -15.75
N VAL A 546 9.03 0.30 -15.68
CA VAL A 546 10.14 1.17 -16.12
C VAL A 546 10.56 0.97 -17.57
N GLY A 547 9.98 -0.01 -18.25
CA GLY A 547 10.32 -0.33 -19.63
C GLY A 547 11.48 -1.30 -19.80
N GLY A 548 11.67 -1.77 -21.03
CA GLY A 548 12.68 -2.76 -21.38
C GLY A 548 12.31 -4.19 -20.98
N SER A 549 11.02 -4.49 -20.79
CA SER A 549 10.53 -5.85 -20.62
C SER A 549 10.70 -6.67 -21.90
N CYS A 550 11.08 -7.96 -21.76
CA CYS A 550 11.03 -8.92 -22.86
C CYS A 550 9.60 -9.41 -23.15
N PHE A 551 8.65 -9.09 -22.27
CA PHE A 551 7.24 -9.43 -22.44
C PHE A 551 6.47 -8.25 -23.04
N LYS A 552 5.47 -8.54 -23.86
CA LYS A 552 4.44 -7.55 -24.23
C LYS A 552 3.51 -7.37 -23.03
N VAL A 553 3.49 -6.19 -22.45
CA VAL A 553 2.73 -5.81 -21.24
C VAL A 553 1.86 -4.59 -21.52
#